data_73b79f9d0c9277905794b373faa8b9f5
#
_entry.id   73b79f9d0c9277905794b373faa8b9f5
#
_cell.length_a   1.000
_cell.length_b   1.000
_cell.length_c   1.000
_cell.angle_alpha   90.00
_cell.angle_beta   90.00
_cell.angle_gamma   90.00
#
_symmetry.space_group_name_H-M   'P 1'
#
loop_
_entity.id
_entity.type
_entity.pdbx_description
1 polymer ?
#
loop_
_entity_poly.entity_id
_entity_poly.type
_entity_poly.pdbx_seq_one_letter_code
_entity_poly.pdbx_strand_id
1 'polypeptide(L)'
;MSETAIHNGTVYLSGQIAEDTTQDIRGQTREVLGHIDRLLAEANSDKAHLLSVQIYLSDLANFEGMNAEWDAWVAPGNTPPRATVEAKLADPALLVEIVVVA
;
A
#
# COMPACT_ATOMS: atom_id res chain seq x y z
N MET A 1 -16.07 -2.10 -9.01
CA MET A 1 -15.07 -2.88 -8.25
C MET A 1 -15.13 -2.51 -6.79
N SER A 2 -15.11 -3.49 -5.90
CA SER A 2 -15.08 -3.23 -4.46
C SER A 2 -13.64 -2.94 -4.01
N GLU A 3 -13.49 -1.98 -3.10
CA GLU A 3 -12.18 -1.69 -2.50
C GLU A 3 -11.87 -2.59 -1.31
N THR A 4 -12.90 -3.15 -0.66
CA THR A 4 -12.74 -3.91 0.60
C THR A 4 -13.65 -5.13 0.60
N ALA A 5 -13.10 -6.26 1.04
CA ALA A 5 -13.86 -7.46 1.36
C ALA A 5 -13.49 -7.93 2.76
N ILE A 6 -14.47 -8.38 3.54
CA ILE A 6 -14.26 -8.89 4.89
C ILE A 6 -14.77 -10.32 4.97
N HIS A 7 -13.96 -11.24 5.46
CA HIS A 7 -14.32 -12.64 5.63
C HIS A 7 -13.65 -13.21 6.87
N ASN A 8 -14.43 -13.76 7.78
CA ASN A 8 -13.95 -14.34 9.04
C ASN A 8 -13.02 -13.42 9.83
N GLY A 9 -13.37 -12.13 9.89
CA GLY A 9 -12.58 -11.14 10.61
C GLY A 9 -11.33 -10.65 9.86
N THR A 10 -11.07 -11.14 8.67
CA THR A 10 -9.94 -10.70 7.84
C THR A 10 -10.41 -9.69 6.81
N VAL A 11 -9.67 -8.59 6.70
CA VAL A 11 -9.94 -7.49 5.77
C VAL A 11 -9.01 -7.61 4.58
N TYR A 12 -9.58 -7.69 3.38
CA TYR A 12 -8.86 -7.74 2.12
C TYR A 12 -9.09 -6.43 1.38
N LEU A 13 -8.04 -5.66 1.12
CA LEU A 13 -8.15 -4.47 0.30
C LEU A 13 -7.73 -4.76 -1.13
N SER A 14 -8.40 -4.13 -2.10
CA SER A 14 -7.92 -4.12 -3.47
C SER A 14 -6.60 -3.34 -3.56
N GLY A 15 -5.86 -3.51 -4.63
CA GLY A 15 -4.62 -2.76 -4.86
C GLY A 15 -4.87 -1.26 -4.84
N GLN A 16 -4.13 -0.54 -4.00
CA GLN A 16 -4.28 0.90 -3.83
C GLN A 16 -3.23 1.63 -4.65
N ILE A 17 -3.68 2.65 -5.37
CA ILE A 17 -2.85 3.46 -6.25
C ILE A 17 -3.11 4.94 -5.97
N ALA A 18 -2.17 5.80 -6.39
CA ALA A 18 -2.32 7.24 -6.25
C ALA A 18 -3.34 7.77 -7.26
N GLU A 19 -4.17 8.73 -6.85
CA GLU A 19 -5.04 9.48 -7.74
C GLU A 19 -4.26 10.58 -8.43
N ASP A 20 -3.35 11.25 -7.71
CA ASP A 20 -2.47 12.26 -8.26
C ASP A 20 -1.16 11.65 -8.74
N THR A 21 -1.10 11.33 -10.03
CA THR A 21 0.05 10.69 -10.67
C THR A 21 1.14 11.67 -11.08
N THR A 22 0.99 12.96 -10.77
CA THR A 22 2.04 13.97 -11.01
C THR A 22 3.12 13.93 -9.92
N GLN A 23 2.87 13.24 -8.81
CA GLN A 23 3.79 13.12 -7.70
C GLN A 23 4.95 12.16 -8.03
N ASP A 24 6.07 12.37 -7.33
CA ASP A 24 7.19 11.42 -7.35
C ASP A 24 6.85 10.16 -6.53
N ILE A 25 7.83 9.24 -6.43
CA ILE A 25 7.60 7.98 -5.71
C ILE A 25 7.22 8.22 -4.24
N ARG A 26 7.82 9.18 -3.58
CA ARG A 26 7.51 9.47 -2.17
C ARG A 26 6.09 9.99 -2.02
N GLY A 27 5.70 10.93 -2.87
CA GLY A 27 4.34 11.48 -2.86
C GLY A 27 3.29 10.43 -3.15
N GLN A 28 3.50 9.61 -4.18
CA GLN A 28 2.56 8.54 -4.51
C GLN A 28 2.46 7.51 -3.38
N THR A 29 3.58 7.10 -2.80
CA THR A 29 3.59 6.15 -1.68
C THR A 29 2.83 6.70 -0.48
N ARG A 30 3.07 7.96 -0.14
CA ARG A 30 2.38 8.64 0.97
C ARG A 30 0.87 8.67 0.75
N GLU A 31 0.43 8.99 -0.44
CA GLU A 31 -1.00 9.00 -0.78
C GLU A 31 -1.60 7.59 -0.67
N VAL A 32 -0.93 6.58 -1.23
CA VAL A 32 -1.40 5.18 -1.19
C VAL A 32 -1.52 4.68 0.26
N LEU A 33 -0.53 4.96 1.10
CA LEU A 33 -0.58 4.58 2.52
C LEU A 33 -1.71 5.30 3.25
N GLY A 34 -2.02 6.55 2.88
CA GLY A 34 -3.18 7.27 3.39
C GLY A 34 -4.50 6.63 2.99
N HIS A 35 -4.63 6.14 1.76
CA HIS A 35 -5.81 5.39 1.33
C HIS A 35 -5.98 4.11 2.15
N ILE A 36 -4.89 3.39 2.41
CA ILE A 36 -4.91 2.17 3.22
C ILE A 36 -5.36 2.49 4.65
N ASP A 37 -4.83 3.53 5.28
CA ASP A 37 -5.26 3.95 6.61
C ASP A 37 -6.77 4.21 6.65
N ARG A 38 -7.30 4.93 5.67
CA ARG A 38 -8.72 5.26 5.59
C ARG A 38 -9.57 4.00 5.43
N LEU A 39 -9.22 3.12 4.50
CA LEU A 39 -9.99 1.91 4.24
C LEU A 39 -9.96 0.94 5.41
N LEU A 40 -8.83 0.80 6.09
CA LEU A 40 -8.73 -0.04 7.28
C LEU A 40 -9.58 0.52 8.41
N ALA A 41 -9.58 1.85 8.63
CA ALA A 41 -10.43 2.48 9.64
C ALA A 41 -11.91 2.27 9.37
N GLU A 42 -12.33 2.36 8.11
CA GLU A 42 -13.72 2.08 7.69
C GLU A 42 -14.11 0.63 7.98
N ALA A 43 -13.16 -0.30 7.98
CA ALA A 43 -13.37 -1.71 8.28
C ALA A 43 -13.11 -2.05 9.76
N ASN A 44 -13.01 -1.05 10.64
CA ASN A 44 -12.71 -1.21 12.07
C ASN A 44 -11.36 -1.91 12.33
N SER A 45 -10.38 -1.67 11.47
CA SER A 45 -9.03 -2.17 11.61
C SER A 45 -8.01 -1.03 11.57
N ASP A 46 -6.75 -1.34 11.61
CA ASP A 46 -5.66 -0.38 11.48
C ASP A 46 -4.37 -1.07 11.02
N LYS A 47 -3.32 -0.27 10.76
CA LYS A 47 -2.04 -0.77 10.26
C LYS A 47 -1.27 -1.66 11.25
N ALA A 48 -1.64 -1.68 12.53
CA ALA A 48 -1.03 -2.57 13.51
C ALA A 48 -1.52 -4.03 13.34
N HIS A 49 -2.58 -4.24 12.57
CA HIS A 49 -3.17 -5.57 12.34
C HIS A 49 -2.86 -6.14 10.95
N LEU A 50 -1.94 -5.56 10.20
CA LEU A 50 -1.57 -6.06 8.88
C LEU A 50 -1.02 -7.48 8.96
N LEU A 51 -1.56 -8.37 8.11
CA LEU A 51 -1.17 -9.78 8.02
C LEU A 51 -0.22 -10.03 6.86
N SER A 52 -0.39 -9.34 5.75
CA SER A 52 0.51 -9.43 4.61
C SER A 52 0.44 -8.18 3.75
N VAL A 53 1.54 -7.87 3.09
CA VAL A 53 1.67 -6.71 2.19
C VAL A 53 2.41 -7.11 0.94
N GLN A 54 1.85 -6.75 -0.22
CA GLN A 54 2.51 -6.88 -1.50
C GLN A 54 2.67 -5.49 -2.11
N ILE A 55 3.90 -5.11 -2.41
CA ILE A 55 4.21 -3.83 -3.06
C ILE A 55 4.70 -4.09 -4.47
N TYR A 56 4.08 -3.40 -5.45
CA TYR A 56 4.48 -3.40 -6.84
C TYR A 56 5.06 -2.04 -7.20
N LEU A 57 6.27 -2.02 -7.75
CA LEU A 57 6.91 -0.81 -8.26
C LEU A 57 7.05 -0.91 -9.77
N SER A 58 6.72 0.15 -10.49
CA SER A 58 6.91 0.17 -11.94
C SER A 58 8.39 0.18 -12.33
N ASP A 59 9.27 0.60 -11.41
CA ASP A 59 10.73 0.60 -11.57
C ASP A 59 11.37 0.41 -10.20
N LEU A 60 12.23 -0.59 -10.04
CA LEU A 60 12.93 -0.87 -8.78
C LEU A 60 13.90 0.26 -8.39
N ALA A 61 14.25 1.16 -9.31
CA ALA A 61 15.02 2.37 -8.95
C ALA A 61 14.29 3.23 -7.91
N ASN A 62 12.97 3.08 -7.78
CA ASN A 62 12.15 3.78 -6.80
C ASN A 62 12.04 3.08 -5.44
N PHE A 63 12.78 1.98 -5.23
CA PHE A 63 12.67 1.20 -4.00
C PHE A 63 13.01 2.03 -2.76
N GLU A 64 14.12 2.76 -2.78
CA GLU A 64 14.55 3.53 -1.60
C GLU A 64 13.56 4.63 -1.23
N GLY A 65 13.02 5.34 -2.22
CA GLY A 65 12.02 6.39 -1.98
C GLY A 65 10.72 5.83 -1.42
N MET A 66 10.24 4.74 -1.97
CA MET A 66 9.06 4.03 -1.43
C MET A 66 9.33 3.56 -0.01
N ASN A 67 10.46 2.91 0.21
CA ASN A 67 10.78 2.30 1.51
C ASN A 67 10.96 3.34 2.61
N ALA A 68 11.46 4.53 2.30
CA ALA A 68 11.57 5.62 3.27
C ALA A 68 10.18 6.03 3.79
N GLU A 69 9.18 6.12 2.91
CA GLU A 69 7.80 6.45 3.32
C GLU A 69 7.14 5.28 4.06
N TRP A 70 7.40 4.05 3.63
CA TRP A 70 6.95 2.85 4.32
C TRP A 70 7.47 2.80 5.75
N ASP A 71 8.77 2.98 5.95
CA ASP A 71 9.39 2.92 7.27
C ASP A 71 8.84 3.99 8.22
N ALA A 72 8.52 5.16 7.70
CA ALA A 72 7.91 6.24 8.47
C ALA A 72 6.44 5.96 8.84
N TRP A 73 5.77 5.09 8.10
CA TRP A 73 4.34 4.81 8.25
C TRP A 73 4.04 3.55 9.06
N VAL A 74 4.82 2.48 8.87
CA VAL A 74 4.53 1.17 9.45
C VAL A 74 4.50 1.23 10.99
N ALA A 75 3.59 0.45 11.60
CA ALA A 75 3.43 0.46 13.05
C ALA A 75 4.68 -0.11 13.73
N PRO A 76 5.33 0.62 14.65
CA PRO A 76 6.50 0.11 15.38
C PRO A 76 6.15 -1.16 16.15
N GLY A 77 6.99 -2.19 16.02
CA GLY A 77 6.79 -3.47 16.71
C GLY A 77 5.75 -4.37 16.09
N ASN A 78 5.04 -3.94 15.02
CA ASN A 78 4.02 -4.72 14.34
C ASN A 78 4.22 -4.65 12.82
N THR A 79 5.46 -4.82 12.38
CA THR A 79 5.77 -4.82 10.94
C THR A 79 5.27 -6.12 10.29
N PRO A 80 4.44 -6.02 9.24
CA PRO A 80 3.91 -7.20 8.57
C PRO A 80 4.96 -7.84 7.66
N PRO A 81 4.77 -9.12 7.31
CA PRO A 81 5.53 -9.70 6.21
C PRO A 81 5.21 -8.95 4.92
N ARG A 82 6.24 -8.65 4.12
CA ARG A 82 6.13 -7.83 2.93
C ARG A 82 6.99 -8.38 1.80
N ALA A 83 6.47 -8.33 0.58
CA ALA A 83 7.24 -8.57 -0.63
C ALA A 83 7.14 -7.33 -1.52
N THR A 84 8.24 -6.99 -2.20
CA THR A 84 8.28 -5.88 -3.15
C THR A 84 8.87 -6.39 -4.46
N VAL A 85 8.13 -6.19 -5.55
CA VAL A 85 8.56 -6.64 -6.88
C VAL A 85 8.35 -5.52 -7.90
N GLU A 86 9.07 -5.62 -9.02
CA GLU A 86 8.83 -4.75 -10.17
C GLU A 86 7.72 -5.35 -11.02
N ALA A 87 6.78 -4.52 -11.45
CA ALA A 87 5.70 -4.94 -12.32
C ALA A 87 5.19 -3.76 -13.14
N LYS A 88 4.68 -4.07 -14.34
CA LYS A 88 4.01 -3.08 -15.15
C LYS A 88 2.65 -2.81 -14.53
N LEU A 89 2.38 -1.53 -14.20
CA LEU A 89 1.12 -1.12 -13.60
C LEU A 89 0.11 -0.71 -14.68
N ALA A 90 -1.16 -0.50 -14.27
CA ALA A 90 -2.26 -0.24 -15.19
C ALA A 90 -2.09 1.06 -16.00
N ASP A 91 -1.36 2.04 -15.45
CA ASP A 91 -1.09 3.32 -16.11
C ASP A 91 0.41 3.63 -15.99
N PRO A 92 1.07 4.11 -17.06
CA PRO A 92 2.51 4.44 -17.02
C PRO A 92 2.90 5.51 -15.99
N ALA A 93 1.96 6.36 -15.58
CA ALA A 93 2.22 7.40 -14.59
C ALA A 93 2.18 6.86 -13.15
N LEU A 94 1.67 5.65 -12.94
CA LEU A 94 1.68 5.00 -11.63
C LEU A 94 3.06 4.44 -11.33
N LEU A 95 3.60 4.79 -10.16
CA LEU A 95 4.92 4.34 -9.72
C LEU A 95 4.85 3.22 -8.69
N VAL A 96 3.72 3.11 -7.97
CA VAL A 96 3.55 2.14 -6.89
C VAL A 96 2.09 1.69 -6.80
N GLU A 97 1.91 0.43 -6.45
CA GLU A 97 0.62 -0.15 -6.05
C GLU A 97 0.85 -1.03 -4.84
N ILE A 98 -0.01 -0.92 -3.82
CA ILE A 98 0.13 -1.69 -2.59
C ILE A 98 -1.14 -2.47 -2.32
N VAL A 99 -1.00 -3.77 -2.06
CA VAL A 99 -2.10 -4.68 -1.72
C VAL A 99 -1.88 -5.16 -0.30
N VAL A 100 -2.86 -4.98 0.57
CA VAL A 100 -2.75 -5.39 1.98
C VAL A 100 -3.90 -6.30 2.39
N VAL A 101 -3.58 -7.15 3.37
CA VAL A 101 -4.54 -7.99 4.09
C VAL A 101 -4.36 -7.71 5.58
N ALA A 102 -5.45 -7.50 6.28
CA ALA A 102 -5.41 -7.17 7.72
C ALA A 102 -6.42 -7.98 8.53
#